data_673957d1df16e3f2c8e1ac8cda69429a
#
_entry.id   673957d1df16e3f2c8e1ac8cda69429a
#
_cell.length_a   1.000
_cell.length_b   1.000
_cell.length_c   1.000
_cell.angle_alpha   90.00
_cell.angle_beta   90.00
_cell.angle_gamma   90.00
#
_symmetry.space_group_name_H-M   'P 1'
#
loop_
_entity.id
_entity.type
_entity.pdbx_description
1 polymer ?
#
loop_
_entity_poly.entity_id
_entity_poly.type
_entity_poly.pdbx_seq_one_letter_code
_entity_poly.pdbx_strand_id
1 'polypeptide(L)'
;SLNRKWGQKIPLLLMNSFYTHEETQVHLSGLKTSAEIIGFQQNKFPRLHADSLSPLTPDEYGDQAYYPPGHGDFYQCIWQQGILQRLLDAGREILFISNADNLGATVDPVILNYMDECNIPFLMEMTAKTPADVKGGTLYQQDGKLKLLEIARVPDDKVDEFCDQKKFKVFNTNNIWINLVALKDRL
;
A
#
# COMPACT_ATOMS: atom_id res chain seq x y z
N SER A 1 -13.17 -16.60 -7.82
CA SER A 1 -11.82 -16.01 -7.57
C SER A 1 -11.13 -15.72 -8.90
N LEU A 2 -10.20 -14.79 -8.91
CA LEU A 2 -9.36 -14.41 -10.06
C LEU A 2 -8.64 -15.63 -10.64
N ASN A 3 -8.07 -16.46 -9.78
CA ASN A 3 -7.35 -17.67 -10.15
C ASN A 3 -8.22 -18.63 -10.99
N ARG A 4 -9.49 -18.80 -10.61
CA ARG A 4 -10.43 -19.63 -11.38
C ARG A 4 -10.79 -18.99 -12.71
N LYS A 5 -11.01 -17.67 -12.72
CA LYS A 5 -11.40 -16.92 -13.93
C LYS A 5 -10.33 -17.00 -15.03
N TRP A 6 -9.07 -16.95 -14.65
CA TRP A 6 -7.94 -16.88 -15.60
C TRP A 6 -7.08 -18.14 -15.64
N GLY A 7 -7.41 -19.19 -14.88
CA GLY A 7 -6.62 -20.42 -14.84
C GLY A 7 -5.21 -20.22 -14.30
N GLN A 8 -4.97 -19.17 -13.53
CA GLN A 8 -3.66 -18.80 -13.01
C GLN A 8 -3.58 -19.04 -11.50
N LYS A 9 -2.35 -19.17 -11.00
CA LYS A 9 -2.05 -19.25 -9.57
C LYS A 9 -1.46 -17.91 -9.12
N ILE A 10 -2.33 -16.94 -8.89
CA ILE A 10 -1.93 -15.61 -8.39
C ILE A 10 -1.89 -15.66 -6.87
N PRO A 11 -0.75 -15.43 -6.22
CA PRO A 11 -0.65 -15.38 -4.78
C PRO A 11 -1.31 -14.13 -4.23
N LEU A 12 -1.85 -14.22 -3.01
CA LEU A 12 -2.34 -13.09 -2.22
C LEU A 12 -1.32 -12.79 -1.13
N LEU A 13 -0.83 -11.56 -1.09
CA LEU A 13 0.04 -11.07 -0.05
C LEU A 13 -0.77 -10.26 0.96
N LEU A 14 -0.62 -10.56 2.26
CA LEU A 14 -1.28 -9.84 3.35
C LEU A 14 -0.22 -9.24 4.27
N MET A 15 -0.07 -7.91 4.21
CA MET A 15 0.78 -7.17 5.14
C MET A 15 0.01 -6.87 6.41
N ASN A 16 0.47 -7.40 7.53
CA ASN A 16 -0.11 -7.21 8.85
C ASN A 16 0.78 -6.35 9.73
N SER A 17 0.21 -5.72 10.75
CA SER A 17 0.99 -5.19 11.87
C SER A 17 1.38 -6.32 12.83
N PHE A 18 2.30 -6.03 13.74
CA PHE A 18 2.61 -6.94 14.83
C PHE A 18 1.43 -7.15 15.80
N TYR A 19 0.44 -6.24 15.80
CA TYR A 19 -0.79 -6.42 16.56
C TYR A 19 -1.79 -7.41 15.93
N THR A 20 -1.79 -7.52 14.61
CA THR A 20 -2.83 -8.25 13.88
C THR A 20 -2.35 -9.54 13.25
N HIS A 21 -1.03 -9.78 13.22
CA HIS A 21 -0.45 -10.88 12.45
C HIS A 21 -0.90 -12.26 12.97
N GLU A 22 -0.81 -12.49 14.25
CA GLU A 22 -1.16 -13.80 14.85
C GLU A 22 -2.63 -14.14 14.64
N GLU A 23 -3.53 -13.19 14.92
CA GLU A 23 -4.97 -13.39 14.70
C GLU A 23 -5.28 -13.64 13.22
N THR A 24 -4.61 -12.92 12.33
CA THR A 24 -4.75 -13.15 10.89
C THR A 24 -4.31 -14.57 10.52
N GLN A 25 -3.17 -15.05 11.02
CA GLN A 25 -2.70 -16.42 10.74
C GLN A 25 -3.65 -17.48 11.25
N VAL A 26 -4.18 -17.31 12.46
CA VAL A 26 -5.21 -18.21 13.03
C VAL A 26 -6.45 -18.25 12.13
N HIS A 27 -6.93 -17.09 11.69
CA HIS A 27 -8.09 -17.00 10.80
C HIS A 27 -7.81 -17.69 9.46
N LEU A 28 -6.67 -17.42 8.84
CA LEU A 28 -6.27 -18.01 7.56
C LEU A 28 -6.15 -19.53 7.63
N SER A 29 -5.68 -20.08 8.74
CA SER A 29 -5.56 -21.55 8.92
C SER A 29 -6.90 -22.27 8.87
N GLY A 30 -7.99 -21.58 9.22
CA GLY A 30 -9.36 -22.11 9.14
C GLY A 30 -10.02 -21.95 7.76
N LEU A 31 -9.41 -21.18 6.83
CA LEU A 31 -10.00 -20.94 5.53
C LEU A 31 -9.79 -22.10 4.56
N LYS A 32 -10.88 -22.60 3.98
CA LYS A 32 -10.85 -23.58 2.87
C LYS A 32 -10.63 -22.83 1.55
N THR A 33 -9.38 -22.59 1.20
CA THR A 33 -8.99 -21.93 -0.05
C THR A 33 -7.90 -22.68 -0.78
N SER A 34 -7.90 -22.62 -2.12
CA SER A 34 -6.80 -23.10 -2.97
C SER A 34 -5.83 -21.96 -3.35
N ALA A 35 -6.07 -20.74 -2.89
CA ALA A 35 -5.17 -19.64 -3.14
C ALA A 35 -3.92 -19.75 -2.24
N GLU A 36 -2.76 -19.48 -2.80
CA GLU A 36 -1.54 -19.27 -2.03
C GLU A 36 -1.67 -17.92 -1.30
N ILE A 37 -1.59 -17.94 0.04
CA ILE A 37 -1.64 -16.72 0.85
C ILE A 37 -0.31 -16.58 1.59
N ILE A 38 0.34 -15.43 1.42
CA ILE A 38 1.61 -15.09 2.04
C ILE A 38 1.34 -13.96 3.03
N GLY A 39 1.27 -14.30 4.32
CA GLY A 39 1.18 -13.30 5.39
C GLY A 39 2.57 -12.85 5.82
N PHE A 40 2.78 -11.54 5.94
CA PHE A 40 4.01 -10.96 6.43
C PHE A 40 3.74 -9.72 7.29
N GLN A 41 4.74 -9.29 8.05
CA GLN A 41 4.60 -8.16 8.97
C GLN A 41 5.30 -6.92 8.42
N GLN A 42 4.68 -5.76 8.63
CA GLN A 42 5.35 -4.48 8.50
C GLN A 42 6.33 -4.25 9.68
N ASN A 43 7.24 -3.32 9.52
CA ASN A 43 8.21 -2.98 10.54
C ASN A 43 7.55 -2.43 11.82
N LYS A 44 8.33 -2.35 12.88
CA LYS A 44 7.93 -1.90 14.21
C LYS A 44 8.83 -0.72 14.61
N PHE A 45 8.25 0.45 14.80
CA PHE A 45 8.97 1.66 15.15
C PHE A 45 8.57 2.18 16.53
N PRO A 46 9.51 2.77 17.32
CA PRO A 46 9.17 3.31 18.61
C PRO A 46 8.31 4.58 18.49
N ARG A 47 7.32 4.70 19.36
CA ARG A 47 6.62 5.98 19.59
C ARG A 47 7.55 6.93 20.36
N LEU A 48 7.33 8.22 20.18
CA LEU A 48 8.06 9.26 20.87
C LEU A 48 7.15 9.98 21.86
N HIS A 49 7.72 10.40 22.98
CA HIS A 49 7.08 11.37 23.87
C HIS A 49 6.87 12.70 23.13
N ALA A 50 5.70 13.31 23.28
CA ALA A 50 5.36 14.54 22.57
C ALA A 50 6.28 15.72 22.94
N ASP A 51 6.66 15.80 24.22
CA ASP A 51 7.45 16.92 24.74
C ASP A 51 8.96 16.73 24.55
N SER A 52 9.45 15.55 24.91
CA SER A 52 10.91 15.28 24.92
C SER A 52 11.43 14.70 23.61
N LEU A 53 10.56 14.20 22.75
CA LEU A 53 10.87 13.45 21.52
C LEU A 53 11.74 12.21 21.77
N SER A 54 11.86 11.77 23.03
CA SER A 54 12.55 10.53 23.38
C SER A 54 11.65 9.32 23.08
N PRO A 55 12.23 8.17 22.66
CA PRO A 55 11.46 6.95 22.43
C PRO A 55 10.79 6.46 23.71
N LEU A 56 9.57 5.93 23.59
CA LEU A 56 8.92 5.17 24.65
C LEU A 56 9.69 3.87 24.89
N THR A 57 9.74 3.41 26.14
CA THR A 57 10.43 2.17 26.51
C THR A 57 9.46 1.00 26.62
N PRO A 58 9.83 -0.20 26.12
CA PRO A 58 8.99 -1.38 26.26
C PRO A 58 8.73 -1.79 27.71
N ASP A 59 9.67 -1.50 28.61
CA ASP A 59 9.56 -1.84 30.04
C ASP A 59 8.41 -1.10 30.71
N GLU A 60 8.09 0.12 30.23
CA GLU A 60 7.03 0.95 30.78
C GLU A 60 5.69 0.78 30.04
N TYR A 61 5.75 0.66 28.71
CA TYR A 61 4.57 0.70 27.85
C TYR A 61 4.29 -0.60 27.10
N GLY A 62 5.13 -1.62 27.25
CA GLY A 62 4.98 -2.89 26.51
C GLY A 62 4.93 -2.67 25.01
N ASP A 63 4.03 -3.37 24.33
CA ASP A 63 3.83 -3.21 22.89
C ASP A 63 3.30 -1.82 22.48
N GLN A 64 2.68 -1.07 23.38
CA GLN A 64 2.22 0.29 23.14
C GLN A 64 3.38 1.28 22.95
N ALA A 65 4.61 0.93 23.36
CA ALA A 65 5.81 1.69 23.03
C ALA A 65 6.08 1.79 21.53
N TYR A 66 5.43 0.97 20.72
CA TYR A 66 5.67 0.87 19.29
C TYR A 66 4.44 1.20 18.45
N TYR A 67 4.68 1.45 17.16
CA TYR A 67 3.63 1.58 16.16
C TYR A 67 4.05 0.94 14.83
N PRO A 68 3.09 0.45 14.06
CA PRO A 68 3.32 0.05 12.68
C PRO A 68 3.32 1.30 11.78
N PRO A 69 4.32 1.48 10.88
CA PRO A 69 4.44 2.72 10.10
C PRO A 69 3.37 2.88 9.03
N GLY A 70 2.64 1.82 8.69
CA GLY A 70 1.55 1.85 7.72
C GLY A 70 1.96 1.33 6.34
N HIS A 71 1.07 1.55 5.36
CA HIS A 71 1.16 0.92 4.04
C HIS A 71 2.39 1.34 3.21
N GLY A 72 2.99 2.49 3.48
CA GLY A 72 4.23 2.92 2.81
C GLY A 72 5.43 2.03 3.10
N ASP A 73 5.40 1.27 4.20
CA ASP A 73 6.46 0.34 4.58
C ASP A 73 6.45 -0.97 3.76
N PHE A 74 5.42 -1.18 2.96
CA PHE A 74 5.24 -2.37 2.15
C PHE A 74 6.48 -2.71 1.31
N TYR A 75 7.04 -1.73 0.64
CA TYR A 75 8.18 -1.90 -0.28
C TYR A 75 9.42 -2.40 0.45
N GLN A 76 9.72 -1.78 1.58
CA GLN A 76 10.83 -2.16 2.43
C GLN A 76 10.65 -3.58 3.00
N CYS A 77 9.45 -3.89 3.46
CA CYS A 77 9.13 -5.20 4.05
C CYS A 77 9.24 -6.35 3.06
N ILE A 78 8.71 -6.24 1.85
CA ILE A 78 8.81 -7.32 0.85
C ILE A 78 10.24 -7.54 0.40
N TRP A 79 11.07 -6.50 0.39
CA TRP A 79 12.50 -6.62 0.09
C TRP A 79 13.25 -7.28 1.23
N GLN A 80 13.16 -6.75 2.45
CA GLN A 80 13.90 -7.26 3.62
C GLN A 80 13.55 -8.70 3.97
N GLN A 81 12.29 -9.11 3.77
CA GLN A 81 11.82 -10.46 4.08
C GLN A 81 11.99 -11.43 2.89
N GLY A 82 12.67 -11.02 1.81
CA GLY A 82 12.96 -11.85 0.65
C GLY A 82 11.74 -12.17 -0.23
N ILE A 83 10.58 -11.58 0.06
CA ILE A 83 9.35 -11.82 -0.69
C ILE A 83 9.48 -11.32 -2.13
N LEU A 84 10.07 -10.13 -2.32
CA LEU A 84 10.32 -9.56 -3.65
C LEU A 84 11.12 -10.53 -4.52
N GLN A 85 12.24 -11.07 -4.01
CA GLN A 85 13.07 -11.99 -4.76
C GLN A 85 12.32 -13.30 -5.07
N ARG A 86 11.57 -13.83 -4.10
CA ARG A 86 10.74 -15.03 -4.29
C ARG A 86 9.69 -14.84 -5.39
N LEU A 87 9.07 -13.68 -5.47
CA LEU A 87 8.09 -13.36 -6.52
C LEU A 87 8.77 -13.31 -7.89
N LEU A 88 9.92 -12.64 -8.00
CA LEU A 88 10.69 -12.55 -9.24
C LEU A 88 11.17 -13.93 -9.71
N ASP A 89 11.68 -14.78 -8.81
CA ASP A 89 12.12 -16.14 -9.12
C ASP A 89 10.95 -17.02 -9.60
N ALA A 90 9.74 -16.72 -9.15
CA ALA A 90 8.51 -17.37 -9.62
C ALA A 90 7.95 -16.75 -10.91
N GLY A 91 8.70 -15.85 -11.59
CA GLY A 91 8.30 -15.19 -12.83
C GLY A 91 7.14 -14.19 -12.64
N ARG A 92 7.00 -13.59 -11.46
CA ARG A 92 6.01 -12.54 -11.20
C ARG A 92 6.66 -11.18 -11.44
N GLU A 93 6.10 -10.42 -12.35
CA GLU A 93 6.69 -9.14 -12.79
C GLU A 93 5.89 -7.93 -12.34
N ILE A 94 4.57 -8.07 -12.20
CA ILE A 94 3.69 -6.98 -11.80
C ILE A 94 2.94 -7.34 -10.52
N LEU A 95 2.93 -6.40 -9.59
CA LEU A 95 2.22 -6.48 -8.32
C LEU A 95 1.12 -5.43 -8.28
N PHE A 96 -0.10 -5.85 -7.90
CA PHE A 96 -1.21 -4.97 -7.59
C PHE A 96 -1.38 -4.87 -6.07
N ILE A 97 -1.43 -3.65 -5.55
CA ILE A 97 -1.60 -3.33 -4.14
C ILE A 97 -2.90 -2.57 -3.97
N SER A 98 -3.66 -2.93 -2.94
CA SER A 98 -4.84 -2.17 -2.52
C SER A 98 -5.04 -2.27 -1.01
N ASN A 99 -5.84 -1.36 -0.47
CA ASN A 99 -6.31 -1.49 0.91
C ASN A 99 -7.21 -2.72 1.05
N ALA A 100 -7.12 -3.43 2.18
CA ALA A 100 -7.91 -4.64 2.43
C ALA A 100 -9.42 -4.35 2.55
N ASP A 101 -9.80 -3.14 2.93
CA ASP A 101 -11.18 -2.67 3.05
C ASP A 101 -11.75 -2.07 1.74
N ASN A 102 -10.91 -1.90 0.71
CA ASN A 102 -11.39 -1.48 -0.60
C ASN A 102 -11.98 -2.67 -1.38
N LEU A 103 -13.25 -2.95 -1.15
CA LEU A 103 -13.96 -4.04 -1.82
C LEU A 103 -14.16 -3.81 -3.34
N GLY A 104 -13.98 -2.58 -3.81
CA GLY A 104 -14.01 -2.22 -5.23
C GLY A 104 -12.69 -2.47 -5.96
N ALA A 105 -11.60 -2.73 -5.25
CA ALA A 105 -10.31 -3.00 -5.85
C ALA A 105 -10.31 -4.33 -6.61
N THR A 106 -10.03 -4.27 -7.90
CA THR A 106 -10.00 -5.45 -8.77
C THR A 106 -8.76 -5.43 -9.67
N VAL A 107 -8.21 -6.61 -9.92
CA VAL A 107 -7.14 -6.73 -10.92
C VAL A 107 -7.74 -6.57 -12.32
N ASP A 108 -7.34 -5.52 -13.02
CA ASP A 108 -7.79 -5.21 -14.37
C ASP A 108 -6.73 -5.66 -15.40
N PRO A 109 -7.07 -6.62 -16.31
CA PRO A 109 -6.14 -7.08 -17.34
C PRO A 109 -5.73 -5.97 -18.33
N VAL A 110 -6.56 -4.96 -18.54
CA VAL A 110 -6.23 -3.85 -19.46
C VAL A 110 -5.10 -3.01 -18.86
N ILE A 111 -5.17 -2.70 -17.56
CA ILE A 111 -4.10 -1.98 -16.87
C ILE A 111 -2.83 -2.82 -16.86
N LEU A 112 -2.95 -4.12 -16.57
CA LEU A 112 -1.81 -5.04 -16.56
C LEU A 112 -1.10 -5.07 -17.93
N ASN A 113 -1.84 -5.27 -19.02
CA ASN A 113 -1.28 -5.29 -20.36
C ASN A 113 -0.65 -3.94 -20.75
N TYR A 114 -1.30 -2.84 -20.38
CA TYR A 114 -0.75 -1.50 -20.63
C TYR A 114 0.59 -1.26 -19.92
N MET A 115 0.70 -1.72 -18.67
CA MET A 115 1.97 -1.63 -17.93
C MET A 115 3.08 -2.45 -18.58
N ASP A 116 2.75 -3.66 -19.02
CA ASP A 116 3.69 -4.58 -19.64
C ASP A 116 4.15 -4.05 -21.00
N GLU A 117 3.23 -3.75 -21.92
CA GLU A 117 3.51 -3.25 -23.27
C GLU A 117 4.29 -1.92 -23.26
N CYS A 118 3.98 -1.03 -22.32
CA CYS A 118 4.61 0.30 -22.23
C CYS A 118 5.79 0.34 -21.24
N ASN A 119 6.19 -0.78 -20.63
CA ASN A 119 7.24 -0.86 -19.62
C ASN A 119 7.07 0.16 -18.48
N ILE A 120 5.84 0.32 -17.98
CA ILE A 120 5.53 1.30 -16.93
C ILE A 120 6.00 0.77 -15.58
N PRO A 121 6.92 1.46 -14.88
CA PRO A 121 7.47 0.98 -13.61
C PRO A 121 6.49 1.12 -12.44
N PHE A 122 5.57 2.10 -12.51
CA PHE A 122 4.64 2.43 -11.43
C PHE A 122 3.39 3.09 -12.01
N LEU A 123 2.22 2.63 -11.59
CA LEU A 123 0.93 3.21 -11.94
C LEU A 123 0.05 3.30 -10.69
N MET A 124 -0.67 4.41 -10.54
CA MET A 124 -1.60 4.65 -9.45
C MET A 124 -2.99 4.94 -10.02
N GLU A 125 -3.99 4.26 -9.51
CA GLU A 125 -5.37 4.53 -9.87
C GLU A 125 -5.90 5.73 -9.10
N MET A 126 -6.50 6.65 -9.83
CA MET A 126 -7.13 7.85 -9.29
C MET A 126 -8.62 7.82 -9.60
N THR A 127 -9.43 8.38 -8.71
CA THR A 127 -10.87 8.55 -8.95
C THR A 127 -11.31 10.00 -8.74
N ALA A 128 -12.45 10.38 -9.30
CA ALA A 128 -12.99 11.72 -9.14
C ALA A 128 -13.36 11.96 -7.67
N LYS A 129 -13.01 13.13 -7.13
CA LYS A 129 -13.46 13.54 -5.79
C LYS A 129 -14.97 13.69 -5.75
N THR A 130 -15.56 13.18 -4.68
CA THR A 130 -16.97 13.40 -4.34
C THR A 130 -17.06 14.23 -3.07
N PRO A 131 -18.23 14.79 -2.71
CA PRO A 131 -18.39 15.48 -1.44
C PRO A 131 -18.04 14.65 -0.20
N ALA A 132 -18.09 13.32 -0.31
CA ALA A 132 -17.72 12.40 0.78
C ALA A 132 -16.20 12.21 0.91
N ASP A 133 -15.44 12.39 -0.18
CA ASP A 133 -14.02 11.99 -0.27
C ASP A 133 -13.07 13.16 -0.54
N VAL A 134 -13.45 14.38 -0.12
CA VAL A 134 -12.68 15.61 -0.38
C VAL A 134 -11.29 15.61 0.26
N LYS A 135 -11.10 14.83 1.34
CA LYS A 135 -9.85 14.75 2.10
C LYS A 135 -8.82 13.77 1.53
N GLY A 136 -9.17 13.00 0.52
CA GLY A 136 -8.23 12.04 -0.10
C GLY A 136 -7.04 12.72 -0.75
N GLY A 137 -5.87 12.08 -0.67
CA GLY A 137 -4.63 12.55 -1.29
C GLY A 137 -4.81 12.82 -2.79
N THR A 138 -4.20 13.88 -3.30
CA THR A 138 -4.36 14.30 -4.70
C THR A 138 -3.03 14.47 -5.40
N LEU A 139 -3.06 14.57 -6.73
CA LEU A 139 -1.87 14.83 -7.52
C LEU A 139 -1.69 16.33 -7.77
N TYR A 140 -0.44 16.76 -7.74
CA TYR A 140 -0.04 18.07 -8.22
C TYR A 140 1.23 17.98 -9.06
N GLN A 141 1.48 18.97 -9.91
CA GLN A 141 2.68 19.04 -10.72
C GLN A 141 3.64 20.06 -10.14
N GLN A 142 4.88 19.66 -9.95
CA GLN A 142 5.98 20.55 -9.55
C GLN A 142 7.22 20.20 -10.36
N ASP A 143 7.84 21.19 -10.98
CA ASP A 143 9.06 21.04 -11.78
C ASP A 143 8.93 19.97 -12.89
N GLY A 144 7.75 19.92 -13.53
CA GLY A 144 7.43 18.95 -14.57
C GLY A 144 7.16 17.52 -14.07
N LYS A 145 7.20 17.27 -12.76
CA LYS A 145 6.96 15.95 -12.15
C LYS A 145 5.62 15.92 -11.42
N LEU A 146 4.91 14.80 -11.57
CA LEU A 146 3.73 14.52 -10.77
C LEU A 146 4.16 14.09 -9.36
N LYS A 147 3.50 14.65 -8.35
CA LYS A 147 3.70 14.35 -6.94
C LYS A 147 2.36 14.12 -6.26
N LEU A 148 2.34 13.25 -5.25
CA LEU A 148 1.19 13.03 -4.39
C LEU A 148 1.23 14.02 -3.22
N LEU A 149 0.10 14.69 -2.98
CA LEU A 149 -0.11 15.56 -1.83
C LEU A 149 -1.17 14.92 -0.92
N GLU A 150 -0.77 14.56 0.27
CA GLU A 150 -1.65 14.06 1.32
C GLU A 150 -2.05 15.19 2.27
N ILE A 151 -3.29 15.13 2.80
CA ILE A 151 -3.82 16.16 3.69
C ILE A 151 -2.93 16.45 4.90
N ALA A 152 -2.26 15.43 5.43
CA ALA A 152 -1.34 15.57 6.56
C ALA A 152 -0.12 16.48 6.28
N ARG A 153 0.13 16.82 5.01
CA ARG A 153 1.19 17.74 4.57
C ARG A 153 0.68 19.11 4.17
N VAL A 154 -0.61 19.32 4.29
CA VAL A 154 -1.25 20.59 3.94
C VAL A 154 -1.30 21.47 5.18
N PRO A 155 -0.80 22.74 5.13
CA PRO A 155 -0.97 23.68 6.22
C PRO A 155 -2.44 23.89 6.57
N ASP A 156 -2.77 24.08 7.85
CA ASP A 156 -4.14 24.17 8.34
C ASP A 156 -4.95 25.25 7.63
N ASP A 157 -4.33 26.39 7.32
CA ASP A 157 -4.95 27.50 6.60
C ASP A 157 -5.20 27.21 5.10
N LYS A 158 -4.75 26.08 4.59
CA LYS A 158 -4.89 25.63 3.18
C LYS A 158 -5.75 24.38 3.02
N VAL A 159 -6.28 23.83 4.10
CA VAL A 159 -7.08 22.61 4.06
C VAL A 159 -8.34 22.77 3.22
N ASP A 160 -9.04 23.92 3.35
CA ASP A 160 -10.23 24.21 2.55
C ASP A 160 -9.93 24.28 1.05
N GLU A 161 -8.78 24.86 0.69
CA GLU A 161 -8.31 24.90 -0.70
C GLU A 161 -7.96 23.51 -1.24
N PHE A 162 -7.33 22.66 -0.41
CA PHE A 162 -7.05 21.26 -0.73
C PHE A 162 -8.33 20.44 -0.94
N CYS A 163 -9.39 20.72 -0.17
CA CYS A 163 -10.67 20.05 -0.28
C CYS A 163 -11.53 20.54 -1.45
N ASP A 164 -11.16 21.64 -2.11
CA ASP A 164 -11.91 22.18 -3.25
C ASP A 164 -11.84 21.24 -4.47
N GLN A 165 -12.97 20.60 -4.77
CA GLN A 165 -13.12 19.66 -5.91
C GLN A 165 -12.95 20.34 -7.28
N LYS A 166 -13.13 21.67 -7.38
CA LYS A 166 -12.92 22.41 -8.62
C LYS A 166 -11.42 22.55 -8.92
N LYS A 167 -10.60 22.64 -7.87
CA LYS A 167 -9.14 22.76 -7.96
C LYS A 167 -8.49 21.38 -8.05
N PHE A 168 -8.80 20.49 -7.12
CA PHE A 168 -8.26 19.14 -7.05
C PHE A 168 -9.35 18.12 -7.37
N LYS A 169 -9.44 17.72 -8.62
CA LYS A 169 -10.56 16.94 -9.18
C LYS A 169 -10.52 15.45 -8.85
N VAL A 170 -9.34 14.93 -8.53
CA VAL A 170 -9.13 13.50 -8.32
C VAL A 170 -8.45 13.22 -6.98
N PHE A 171 -8.64 12.01 -6.45
CA PHE A 171 -7.91 11.55 -5.28
C PHE A 171 -7.35 10.14 -5.47
N ASN A 172 -6.33 9.82 -4.68
CA ASN A 172 -5.65 8.55 -4.66
C ASN A 172 -6.54 7.48 -4.00
N THR A 173 -6.79 6.40 -4.72
CA THR A 173 -7.53 5.23 -4.21
C THR A 173 -6.65 4.28 -3.42
N ASN A 174 -5.34 4.49 -3.42
CA ASN A 174 -4.31 3.57 -2.96
C ASN A 174 -4.32 2.20 -3.69
N ASN A 175 -4.90 2.16 -4.89
CA ASN A 175 -4.71 1.07 -5.83
C ASN A 175 -3.46 1.34 -6.65
N ILE A 176 -2.43 0.54 -6.43
CA ILE A 176 -1.10 0.78 -6.97
C ILE A 176 -0.63 -0.46 -7.72
N TRP A 177 -0.06 -0.23 -8.89
CA TRP A 177 0.54 -1.24 -9.73
C TRP A 177 2.03 -1.00 -9.87
N ILE A 178 2.84 -2.04 -9.69
CA ILE A 178 4.30 -1.90 -9.63
C ILE A 178 4.95 -3.00 -10.44
N ASN A 179 5.90 -2.60 -11.30
CA ASN A 179 6.83 -3.53 -11.90
C ASN A 179 7.89 -3.92 -10.86
N LEU A 180 7.97 -5.21 -10.53
CA LEU A 180 8.84 -5.72 -9.47
C LEU A 180 10.33 -5.66 -9.83
N VAL A 181 10.69 -5.74 -11.12
CA VAL A 181 12.07 -5.56 -11.58
C VAL A 181 12.49 -4.12 -11.35
N ALA A 182 11.66 -3.17 -11.80
CA ALA A 182 11.92 -1.76 -11.60
C ALA A 182 11.94 -1.35 -10.12
N LEU A 183 11.16 -2.02 -9.28
CA LEU A 183 11.20 -1.83 -7.82
C LEU A 183 12.51 -2.30 -7.23
N LYS A 184 12.98 -3.51 -7.62
CA LYS A 184 14.25 -4.08 -7.15
C LYS A 184 15.44 -3.18 -7.47
N ASP A 185 15.44 -2.56 -8.64
CA ASP A 185 16.52 -1.66 -9.08
C ASP A 185 16.58 -0.34 -8.28
N ARG A 186 15.57 -0.05 -7.48
CA ARG A 186 15.44 1.21 -6.69
C ARG A 186 15.61 1.01 -5.18
N LEU A 187 15.58 -0.21 -4.71
CA LEU A 187 15.77 -0.58 -3.30
C LEU A 187 17.22 -0.97 -3.01
#